data_246b72497f11228489edca083610a696
#
_entry.id   246b72497f11228489edca083610a696
#
_cell.length_a   1.000
_cell.length_b   1.000
_cell.length_c   1.000
_cell.angle_alpha   90.00
_cell.angle_beta   90.00
_cell.angle_gamma   90.00
#
_symmetry.space_group_name_H-M   'P 1'
#
loop_
_entity.id
_entity.type
_entity.pdbx_description
1 polymer ?
#
loop_
_entity_poly.entity_id
_entity_poly.type
_entity_poly.pdbx_seq_one_letter_code
_entity_poly.pdbx_strand_id
1 'polypeptide(L)'
;MTTHCYFYRLRNGASVEDAMQELLSMKEQIPEIDSIEVGINFSTAPNAFDLVQLSKFKSYEDFKAFAEHPYHQELRDYFATVSTETAKVDFESC
;
A
#
# COMPACT_ATOMS: atom_id res chain seq x y z
N MET A 1 17.05 -2.83 -4.98
CA MET A 1 15.60 -2.88 -5.24
C MET A 1 14.91 -1.65 -4.71
N THR A 2 13.96 -1.15 -5.44
CA THR A 2 13.14 -0.02 -5.00
C THR A 2 12.03 -0.55 -4.11
N THR A 3 11.86 0.04 -2.93
CA THR A 3 10.84 -0.37 -1.97
C THR A 3 9.89 0.80 -1.69
N HIS A 4 8.61 0.50 -1.74
CA HIS A 4 7.53 1.43 -1.43
C HIS A 4 6.86 0.95 -0.15
N CYS A 5 6.94 1.75 0.90
CA CYS A 5 6.35 1.44 2.20
C CYS A 5 5.27 2.47 2.49
N TYR A 6 4.03 1.99 2.65
CA TYR A 6 2.89 2.88 2.81
C TYR A 6 2.04 2.44 3.99
N PHE A 7 1.63 3.41 4.82
CA PHE A 7 0.87 3.16 6.03
C PHE A 7 -0.52 3.80 5.91
N TYR A 8 -1.54 3.09 6.39
CA TYR A 8 -2.92 3.56 6.33
C TYR A 8 -3.53 3.55 7.73
N ARG A 9 -4.15 4.68 8.11
CA ARG A 9 -5.04 4.74 9.25
C ARG A 9 -6.45 4.79 8.70
N LEU A 10 -7.26 3.78 9.05
CA LEU A 10 -8.60 3.64 8.51
C LEU A 10 -9.63 4.33 9.40
N ARG A 11 -10.69 4.79 8.78
CA ARG A 11 -11.78 5.39 9.56
C ARG A 11 -12.54 4.32 10.33
N ASN A 12 -13.26 4.73 11.39
CA ASN A 12 -14.11 3.82 12.14
C ASN A 12 -15.17 3.20 11.23
N GLY A 13 -15.35 1.87 11.35
CA GLY A 13 -16.31 1.13 10.55
C GLY A 13 -15.76 0.59 9.24
N ALA A 14 -14.57 1.02 8.81
CA ALA A 14 -13.94 0.45 7.62
C ALA A 14 -13.44 -0.96 7.92
N SER A 15 -13.57 -1.87 6.93
CA SER A 15 -13.09 -3.24 7.09
C SER A 15 -11.61 -3.31 6.75
N VAL A 16 -10.78 -3.67 7.74
CA VAL A 16 -9.35 -3.81 7.53
C VAL A 16 -9.04 -4.98 6.61
N GLU A 17 -9.83 -6.05 6.68
CA GLU A 17 -9.67 -7.19 5.80
C GLU A 17 -9.97 -6.85 4.35
N ASP A 18 -11.02 -6.06 4.09
CA ASP A 18 -11.33 -5.61 2.73
C ASP A 18 -10.21 -4.74 2.19
N ALA A 19 -9.70 -3.81 3.00
CA ALA A 19 -8.59 -2.95 2.60
C ALA A 19 -7.34 -3.77 2.27
N MET A 20 -7.05 -4.80 3.08
CA MET A 20 -5.92 -5.70 2.82
C MET A 20 -6.09 -6.42 1.47
N GLN A 21 -7.29 -6.94 1.19
CA GLN A 21 -7.54 -7.65 -0.06
C GLN A 21 -7.41 -6.74 -1.25
N GLU A 22 -7.85 -5.50 -1.14
CA GLU A 22 -7.68 -4.51 -2.20
C GLU A 22 -6.20 -4.27 -2.50
N LEU A 23 -5.37 -4.12 -1.47
CA LEU A 23 -3.93 -3.93 -1.66
C LEU A 23 -3.29 -5.15 -2.31
N LEU A 24 -3.62 -6.35 -1.83
CA LEU A 24 -3.05 -7.59 -2.36
C LEU A 24 -3.44 -7.82 -3.82
N SER A 25 -4.61 -7.34 -4.24
CA SER A 25 -5.07 -7.51 -5.62
C SER A 25 -4.17 -6.82 -6.64
N MET A 26 -3.37 -5.84 -6.21
CA MET A 26 -2.49 -5.12 -7.13
C MET A 26 -1.43 -6.00 -7.78
N LYS A 27 -0.99 -7.05 -7.09
CA LYS A 27 0.06 -7.92 -7.61
C LYS A 27 -0.34 -8.58 -8.93
N GLU A 28 -1.60 -8.96 -9.07
CA GLU A 28 -2.12 -9.59 -10.28
C GLU A 28 -2.39 -8.57 -11.39
N GLN A 29 -2.75 -7.34 -11.02
CA GLN A 29 -3.16 -6.31 -11.97
C GLN A 29 -2.01 -5.47 -12.48
N ILE A 30 -0.92 -5.37 -11.73
CA ILE A 30 0.21 -4.50 -12.05
C ILE A 30 1.47 -5.36 -12.17
N PRO A 31 1.86 -5.73 -13.40
CA PRO A 31 2.98 -6.68 -13.58
C PRO A 31 4.34 -6.16 -13.12
N GLU A 32 4.50 -4.84 -12.97
CA GLU A 32 5.75 -4.25 -12.49
C GLU A 32 6.05 -4.54 -11.03
N ILE A 33 5.04 -4.94 -10.24
CA ILE A 33 5.26 -5.27 -8.82
C ILE A 33 6.02 -6.58 -8.72
N ASP A 34 7.22 -6.55 -8.14
CA ASP A 34 8.01 -7.75 -7.93
C ASP A 34 7.45 -8.56 -6.75
N SER A 35 7.14 -7.91 -5.64
CA SER A 35 6.51 -8.54 -4.49
C SER A 35 5.70 -7.53 -3.71
N ILE A 36 4.69 -8.02 -3.00
CA ILE A 36 3.87 -7.19 -2.12
C ILE A 36 3.59 -7.95 -0.85
N GLU A 37 3.70 -7.24 0.27
CA GLU A 37 3.34 -7.76 1.58
C GLU A 37 2.44 -6.73 2.24
N VAL A 38 1.37 -7.20 2.90
CA VAL A 38 0.46 -6.33 3.65
C VAL A 38 0.39 -6.84 5.07
N GLY A 39 0.61 -5.94 6.03
CA GLY A 39 0.52 -6.27 7.45
C GLY A 39 -0.64 -5.57 8.10
N ILE A 40 -1.36 -6.29 8.96
CA ILE A 40 -2.42 -5.73 9.79
C ILE A 40 -1.83 -5.46 11.17
N ASN A 41 -2.06 -4.26 11.68
CA ASN A 41 -1.53 -3.83 12.97
C ASN A 41 -2.15 -4.64 14.11
N PHE A 42 -1.31 -5.05 15.09
CA PHE A 42 -1.79 -5.63 16.34
C PHE A 42 -1.48 -4.76 17.56
N SER A 43 -0.78 -3.63 17.36
CA SER A 43 -0.40 -2.75 18.45
C SER A 43 -1.57 -1.88 18.90
N THR A 44 -1.63 -1.56 20.20
CA THR A 44 -2.60 -0.64 20.76
C THR A 44 -2.01 0.75 21.02
N ALA A 45 -0.76 0.98 20.62
CA ALA A 45 -0.10 2.28 20.81
C ALA A 45 -0.85 3.38 20.06
N PRO A 46 -0.95 4.59 20.64
CA PRO A 46 -1.74 5.66 19.99
C PRO A 46 -1.14 6.15 18.67
N ASN A 47 0.13 5.90 18.42
CA ASN A 47 0.78 6.29 17.16
C ASN A 47 0.81 5.16 16.13
N ALA A 48 0.14 4.02 16.39
CA ALA A 48 0.09 2.92 15.42
C ALA A 48 -0.90 3.23 14.31
N PHE A 49 -0.53 2.86 13.08
CA PHE A 49 -1.45 2.86 11.93
C PHE A 49 -2.12 1.49 11.86
N ASP A 50 -3.10 1.33 10.98
CA ASP A 50 -3.89 0.09 10.93
C ASP A 50 -3.34 -0.94 9.95
N LEU A 51 -2.75 -0.47 8.85
CA LEU A 51 -2.21 -1.34 7.80
C LEU A 51 -0.87 -0.81 7.31
N VAL A 52 0.00 -1.72 6.90
CA VAL A 52 1.20 -1.38 6.15
C VAL A 52 1.23 -2.17 4.83
N GLN A 53 1.66 -1.50 3.78
CA GLN A 53 1.93 -2.10 2.48
C GLN A 53 3.43 -1.99 2.21
N LEU A 54 4.05 -3.13 1.88
CA LEU A 54 5.44 -3.17 1.43
C LEU A 54 5.44 -3.72 0.02
N SER A 55 5.76 -2.88 -0.95
CA SER A 55 5.84 -3.28 -2.36
C SER A 55 7.27 -3.11 -2.85
N LYS A 56 7.78 -4.12 -3.55
CA LYS A 56 9.13 -4.09 -4.07
C LYS A 56 9.12 -4.14 -5.60
N PHE A 57 10.07 -3.42 -6.18
CA PHE A 57 10.20 -3.26 -7.63
C PHE A 57 11.67 -3.49 -8.00
N LYS A 58 11.91 -4.11 -9.16
CA LYS A 58 13.27 -4.37 -9.61
C LYS A 58 14.03 -3.10 -9.99
N SER A 59 13.29 -2.04 -10.35
CA SER A 59 13.89 -0.78 -10.77
C SER A 59 13.00 0.39 -10.38
N TYR A 60 13.58 1.59 -10.36
CA TYR A 60 12.81 2.81 -10.16
C TYR A 60 11.77 3.00 -11.27
N GLU A 61 12.11 2.62 -12.51
CA GLU A 61 11.19 2.73 -13.64
C GLU A 61 9.96 1.87 -13.45
N ASP A 62 10.11 0.67 -12.88
CA ASP A 62 8.98 -0.19 -12.54
C ASP A 62 8.11 0.44 -11.45
N PHE A 63 8.72 1.04 -10.44
CA PHE A 63 7.99 1.77 -9.41
C PHE A 63 7.20 2.91 -10.03
N LYS A 64 7.80 3.67 -10.94
CA LYS A 64 7.14 4.78 -11.60
C LYS A 64 5.95 4.30 -12.44
N ALA A 65 6.12 3.20 -13.16
CA ALA A 65 5.03 2.59 -13.93
C ALA A 65 3.87 2.15 -13.02
N PHE A 66 4.19 1.59 -11.86
CA PHE A 66 3.20 1.25 -10.84
C PHE A 66 2.43 2.49 -10.38
N ALA A 67 3.15 3.56 -10.05
CA ALA A 67 2.52 4.78 -9.53
C ALA A 67 1.55 5.40 -10.55
N GLU A 68 1.83 5.25 -11.84
CA GLU A 68 1.02 5.80 -12.92
C GLU A 68 -0.03 4.81 -13.46
N HIS A 69 -0.03 3.57 -12.97
CA HIS A 69 -0.91 2.54 -13.48
C HIS A 69 -2.38 2.83 -13.16
N PRO A 70 -3.32 2.62 -14.12
CA PRO A 70 -4.74 2.90 -13.88
C PRO A 70 -5.32 2.17 -12.67
N TYR A 71 -4.92 0.92 -12.44
CA TYR A 71 -5.41 0.16 -11.29
C TYR A 71 -4.96 0.78 -9.97
N HIS A 72 -3.73 1.32 -9.93
CA HIS A 72 -3.24 2.04 -8.75
C HIS A 72 -4.08 3.29 -8.49
N GLN A 73 -4.48 4.00 -9.56
CA GLN A 73 -5.34 5.18 -9.42
C GLN A 73 -6.70 4.81 -8.84
N GLU A 74 -7.27 3.68 -9.28
CA GLU A 74 -8.54 3.20 -8.73
C GLU A 74 -8.42 2.93 -7.23
N LEU A 75 -7.33 2.30 -6.79
CA LEU A 75 -7.12 2.02 -5.37
C LEU A 75 -6.87 3.30 -4.58
N ARG A 76 -6.20 4.29 -5.15
CA ARG A 76 -6.05 5.59 -4.49
C ARG A 76 -7.42 6.19 -4.19
N ASP A 77 -8.35 6.12 -5.14
CA ASP A 77 -9.70 6.64 -4.93
C ASP A 77 -10.42 5.87 -3.83
N TYR A 78 -10.29 4.53 -3.82
CA TYR A 78 -10.87 3.70 -2.77
C TYR A 78 -10.32 4.10 -1.40
N PHE A 79 -8.98 4.18 -1.27
CA PHE A 79 -8.35 4.49 0.01
C PHE A 79 -8.63 5.92 0.46
N ALA A 80 -8.88 6.85 -0.46
CA ALA A 80 -9.32 8.18 -0.09
C ALA A 80 -10.65 8.17 0.66
N THR A 81 -11.50 7.18 0.41
CA THR A 81 -12.80 7.06 1.08
C THR A 81 -12.73 6.35 2.43
N VAL A 82 -11.74 5.48 2.65
CA VAL A 82 -11.67 4.66 3.87
C VAL A 82 -10.54 5.05 4.82
N SER A 83 -9.60 5.90 4.39
CA SER A 83 -8.46 6.31 5.22
C SER A 83 -8.68 7.69 5.81
N THR A 84 -8.20 7.90 7.05
CA THR A 84 -8.18 9.20 7.69
C THR A 84 -6.80 9.84 7.64
N GLU A 85 -5.75 9.01 7.55
CA GLU A 85 -4.38 9.46 7.54
C GLU A 85 -3.51 8.43 6.84
N THR A 86 -2.49 8.89 6.10
CA THR A 86 -1.52 8.01 5.46
C THR A 86 -0.11 8.55 5.67
N ALA A 87 0.87 7.66 5.54
CA ALA A 87 2.28 8.01 5.60
C ALA A 87 3.03 7.07 4.68
N LYS A 88 4.19 7.50 4.17
CA LYS A 88 4.97 6.65 3.28
C LYS A 88 6.45 6.92 3.36
N VAL A 89 7.23 5.92 2.98
CA VAL A 89 8.65 6.05 2.68
C VAL A 89 8.94 5.24 1.43
N ASP A 90 9.55 5.87 0.43
CA ASP A 90 10.02 5.20 -0.77
C ASP A 90 11.53 5.24 -0.76
N PHE A 91 12.19 4.07 -0.92
CA PHE A 91 13.64 4.03 -0.76
C PHE A 91 14.26 2.94 -1.61
N GLU A 92 15.57 3.09 -1.87
CA GLU A 92 16.36 2.05 -2.51
C GLU A 92 17.00 1.19 -1.42
N SER A 93 16.81 -0.12 -1.52
CA SER A 93 17.44 -1.08 -0.62
C SER A 93 18.92 -1.21 -0.98
N CYS A 94 19.75 -1.27 0.02
CA CYS A 94 21.19 -1.49 -0.17
C CYS A 94 21.50 -2.89 -0.62
#